data_daa186dbc204c15a6a5c5dd979433b70
#
_entry.id   daa186dbc204c15a6a5c5dd979433b70
#
_cell.length_a   1.000
_cell.length_b   1.000
_cell.length_c   1.000
_cell.angle_alpha   90.00
_cell.angle_beta   90.00
_cell.angle_gamma   90.00
#
_symmetry.space_group_name_H-M   'P 1'
#
loop_
_entity.id
_entity.type
_entity.pdbx_description
1 polymer ?
#
loop_
_entity_poly.entity_id
_entity_poly.type
_entity_poly.pdbx_seq_one_letter_code
_entity_poly.pdbx_strand_id
1 'polypeptide(L)'
;MGHYAPDGAYPEGIGYWDYGTSFNAMFLSAIEKAFGTDYGLSELPGFLKTGEYILHAVTPNLKNFAYSDNGGTAFLAPTMFWFYDKTKDASILYNQVQLYKKDGQKRIKKNRLAPAMLIWGASASLANPQIPARLSWKAQGDNPVCFMRSSWNDSSA
;
A
#
# COMPACT_ATOMS: atom_id res chain seq x y z
N MET A 1 -0.98 -6.21 -15.33
CA MET A 1 -1.49 -6.50 -13.97
C MET A 1 -1.34 -7.97 -13.54
N GLY A 2 -0.84 -8.87 -14.36
CA GLY A 2 -0.68 -10.30 -14.02
C GLY A 2 0.20 -10.59 -12.80
N HIS A 3 1.16 -9.74 -12.49
CA HIS A 3 2.09 -9.91 -11.36
C HIS A 3 1.44 -9.86 -9.96
N TYR A 4 0.19 -9.42 -9.84
CA TYR A 4 -0.52 -9.40 -8.55
C TYR A 4 -1.29 -10.68 -8.25
N ALA A 5 -1.50 -11.51 -9.27
CA ALA A 5 -2.23 -12.76 -9.11
C ALA A 5 -1.43 -13.77 -8.27
N PRO A 6 -2.12 -14.63 -7.50
CA PRO A 6 -3.57 -14.66 -7.29
C PRO A 6 -4.04 -13.77 -6.13
N ASP A 7 -3.14 -13.30 -5.27
CA ASP A 7 -3.47 -12.81 -3.93
C ASP A 7 -2.75 -11.52 -3.51
N GLY A 8 -2.07 -10.85 -4.42
CA GLY A 8 -1.54 -9.50 -4.23
C GLY A 8 -0.06 -9.41 -3.88
N ALA A 9 0.68 -10.53 -3.80
CA ALA A 9 2.15 -10.46 -3.69
C ALA A 9 2.76 -9.77 -4.91
N TYR A 10 3.85 -9.06 -4.68
CA TYR A 10 4.59 -8.43 -5.78
C TYR A 10 6.02 -8.99 -5.85
N PRO A 11 6.45 -9.51 -6.99
CA PRO A 11 7.65 -10.34 -7.07
C PRO A 11 8.97 -9.57 -6.88
N GLU A 12 9.00 -8.28 -7.20
CA GLU A 12 10.23 -7.47 -7.22
C GLU A 12 10.43 -6.62 -5.96
N GLY A 13 9.65 -6.86 -4.90
CA GLY A 13 9.78 -6.12 -3.65
C GLY A 13 9.04 -4.78 -3.63
N ILE A 14 9.11 -4.11 -2.47
CA ILE A 14 8.26 -2.97 -2.12
C ILE A 14 8.56 -1.73 -2.99
N GLY A 15 9.82 -1.52 -3.36
CA GLY A 15 10.23 -0.36 -4.17
C GLY A 15 9.61 -0.38 -5.56
N TYR A 16 9.72 -1.50 -6.24
CA TYR A 16 9.12 -1.69 -7.57
C TYR A 16 7.59 -1.80 -7.50
N TRP A 17 7.06 -2.35 -6.40
CA TRP A 17 5.63 -2.28 -6.15
C TRP A 17 5.12 -0.84 -6.15
N ASP A 18 5.77 0.05 -5.39
CA ASP A 18 5.36 1.47 -5.33
C ASP A 18 5.40 2.11 -6.72
N TYR A 19 6.48 1.87 -7.46
CA TYR A 19 6.62 2.39 -8.81
C TYR A 19 5.52 1.86 -9.75
N GLY A 20 5.44 0.56 -9.95
CA GLY A 20 4.51 -0.05 -10.91
C GLY A 20 3.04 0.11 -10.52
N THR A 21 2.72 -0.08 -9.23
CA THR A 21 1.35 -0.01 -8.73
C THR A 21 0.83 1.43 -8.73
N SER A 22 1.68 2.42 -8.46
CA SER A 22 1.29 3.82 -8.53
C SER A 22 0.86 4.23 -9.94
N PHE A 23 1.58 3.80 -10.97
CA PHE A 23 1.18 4.08 -12.34
C PHE A 23 -0.08 3.32 -12.76
N ASN A 24 -0.28 2.09 -12.29
CA ASN A 24 -1.53 1.37 -12.50
C ASN A 24 -2.72 2.10 -11.86
N ALA A 25 -2.59 2.55 -10.60
CA ALA A 25 -3.64 3.30 -9.92
C ALA A 25 -3.96 4.64 -10.62
N MET A 26 -2.93 5.36 -11.08
CA MET A 26 -3.11 6.59 -11.86
C MET A 26 -3.84 6.32 -13.17
N PHE A 27 -3.46 5.27 -13.89
CA PHE A 27 -4.11 4.88 -15.14
C PHE A 27 -5.58 4.51 -14.92
N LEU A 28 -5.87 3.68 -13.91
CA LEU A 28 -7.24 3.30 -13.55
C LEU A 28 -8.08 4.52 -13.15
N SER A 29 -7.52 5.42 -12.35
CA SER A 29 -8.19 6.66 -11.96
C SER A 29 -8.49 7.54 -13.17
N ALA A 30 -7.57 7.61 -14.14
CA ALA A 30 -7.77 8.40 -15.36
C ALA A 30 -8.87 7.79 -16.25
N ILE A 31 -8.88 6.47 -16.44
CA ILE A 31 -9.92 5.76 -17.20
C ILE A 31 -11.28 5.96 -16.54
N GLU A 32 -11.38 5.69 -15.24
CA GLU A 32 -12.62 5.82 -14.48
C GLU A 32 -13.17 7.25 -14.55
N LYS A 33 -12.28 8.25 -14.47
CA LYS A 33 -12.68 9.66 -14.61
C LYS A 33 -13.15 10.00 -16.02
N ALA A 34 -12.51 9.46 -17.05
CA ALA A 34 -12.82 9.76 -18.44
C ALA A 34 -14.05 9.02 -18.96
N PHE A 35 -14.26 7.77 -18.53
CA PHE A 35 -15.27 6.88 -19.09
C PHE A 35 -16.36 6.46 -18.09
N GLY A 36 -16.25 6.85 -16.82
CA GLY A 36 -17.17 6.45 -15.76
C GLY A 36 -17.03 5.00 -15.31
N THR A 37 -16.04 4.28 -15.82
CA THR A 37 -15.76 2.88 -15.50
C THR A 37 -14.29 2.57 -15.74
N ASP A 38 -13.72 1.66 -14.95
CA ASP A 38 -12.39 1.10 -15.19
C ASP A 38 -12.45 -0.22 -15.97
N TYR A 39 -13.62 -0.58 -16.47
CA TYR A 39 -13.89 -1.82 -17.24
C TYR A 39 -13.51 -3.11 -16.47
N GLY A 40 -13.57 -3.09 -15.14
CA GLY A 40 -13.21 -4.22 -14.29
C GLY A 40 -11.69 -4.46 -14.14
N LEU A 41 -10.86 -3.54 -14.60
CA LEU A 41 -9.41 -3.70 -14.52
C LEU A 41 -8.89 -3.71 -13.07
N SER A 42 -9.51 -2.98 -12.16
CA SER A 42 -9.15 -3.01 -10.74
C SER A 42 -9.52 -4.33 -10.05
N GLU A 43 -10.47 -5.08 -10.61
CA GLU A 43 -10.94 -6.36 -10.07
C GLU A 43 -10.12 -7.56 -10.55
N LEU A 44 -9.11 -7.32 -11.39
CA LEU A 44 -8.20 -8.39 -11.82
C LEU A 44 -7.58 -9.10 -10.62
N PRO A 45 -7.37 -10.43 -10.69
CA PRO A 45 -6.93 -11.25 -9.57
C PRO A 45 -5.72 -10.67 -8.84
N GLY A 46 -5.84 -10.50 -7.53
CA GLY A 46 -4.78 -10.00 -6.64
C GLY A 46 -4.61 -8.48 -6.59
N PHE A 47 -5.14 -7.71 -7.58
CA PHE A 47 -4.80 -6.29 -7.66
C PHE A 47 -5.30 -5.48 -6.45
N LEU A 48 -6.56 -5.59 -6.06
CA LEU A 48 -7.06 -4.87 -4.87
C LEU A 48 -6.48 -5.41 -3.55
N LYS A 49 -6.01 -6.66 -3.54
CA LYS A 49 -5.39 -7.27 -2.36
C LYS A 49 -3.94 -6.82 -2.14
N THR A 50 -3.29 -6.27 -3.17
CA THR A 50 -1.86 -5.93 -3.07
C THR A 50 -1.57 -4.79 -2.10
N GLY A 51 -2.58 -4.02 -1.68
CA GLY A 51 -2.44 -3.08 -0.57
C GLY A 51 -2.11 -3.76 0.76
N GLU A 52 -2.64 -4.97 1.01
CA GLU A 52 -2.27 -5.77 2.19
C GLU A 52 -0.80 -6.21 2.16
N TYR A 53 -0.24 -6.47 0.98
CA TYR A 53 1.19 -6.77 0.84
C TYR A 53 2.06 -5.67 1.43
N ILE A 54 1.84 -4.41 1.04
CA ILE A 54 2.58 -3.27 1.59
C ILE A 54 2.27 -3.05 3.07
N LEU A 55 1.02 -3.19 3.48
CA LEU A 55 0.65 -3.09 4.89
C LEU A 55 1.48 -4.05 5.74
N HIS A 56 1.58 -5.32 5.33
CA HIS A 56 2.29 -6.34 6.09
C HIS A 56 3.81 -6.31 5.91
N ALA A 57 4.33 -5.75 4.84
CA ALA A 57 5.75 -5.66 4.57
C ALA A 57 6.47 -4.52 5.34
N VAL A 58 5.73 -3.70 6.08
CA VAL A 58 6.28 -2.65 6.95
C VAL A 58 6.23 -3.08 8.40
N THR A 59 7.37 -3.03 9.07
CA THR A 59 7.52 -3.42 10.49
C THR A 59 6.98 -2.33 11.45
N PRO A 60 6.74 -2.65 12.75
CA PRO A 60 6.28 -1.65 13.73
C PRO A 60 7.22 -0.45 13.90
N ASN A 61 8.51 -0.60 13.66
CA ASN A 61 9.48 0.49 13.69
C ASN A 61 9.59 1.27 12.37
N LEU A 62 8.64 1.06 11.46
CA LEU A 62 8.52 1.74 10.16
C LEU A 62 9.72 1.50 9.23
N LYS A 63 10.20 0.27 9.21
CA LYS A 63 11.16 -0.23 8.21
C LYS A 63 10.46 -1.19 7.26
N ASN A 64 10.98 -1.28 6.06
CA ASN A 64 10.53 -2.27 5.09
C ASN A 64 11.20 -3.63 5.37
N PHE A 65 10.46 -4.70 5.13
CA PHE A 65 11.07 -6.01 4.94
C PHE A 65 11.89 -5.96 3.65
N ALA A 66 13.21 -5.96 3.80
CA ALA A 66 14.13 -5.78 2.69
C ALA A 66 14.39 -7.12 1.98
N TYR A 67 13.80 -7.32 0.83
CA TYR A 67 14.13 -8.40 -0.10
C TYR A 67 14.08 -7.85 -1.53
N SER A 68 14.72 -8.56 -2.46
CA SER A 68 14.91 -8.07 -3.84
C SER A 68 15.62 -6.69 -3.85
N ASP A 69 15.38 -5.85 -4.82
CA ASP A 69 16.01 -4.53 -4.98
C ASP A 69 15.36 -3.44 -4.10
N ASN A 70 15.08 -3.76 -2.85
CA ASN A 70 14.38 -2.84 -1.96
C ASN A 70 15.24 -2.34 -0.81
N GLY A 71 15.18 -1.02 -0.56
CA GLY A 71 15.78 -0.40 0.62
C GLY A 71 14.97 -0.65 1.91
N GLY A 72 15.67 -0.67 3.06
CA GLY A 72 15.07 -0.97 4.36
C GLY A 72 14.23 0.14 4.99
N THR A 73 14.03 1.29 4.34
CA THR A 73 13.28 2.42 4.92
C THR A 73 11.87 2.49 4.35
N ALA A 74 10.86 2.45 5.21
CA ALA A 74 9.48 2.62 4.79
C ALA A 74 9.24 4.04 4.24
N PHE A 75 8.39 4.14 3.23
CA PHE A 75 8.06 5.37 2.53
C PHE A 75 6.56 5.65 2.55
N LEU A 76 6.21 6.92 2.36
CA LEU A 76 4.83 7.32 2.16
C LEU A 76 4.41 6.94 0.74
N ALA A 77 3.44 6.07 0.62
CA ALA A 77 2.91 5.57 -0.64
C ALA A 77 1.51 6.17 -0.92
N PRO A 78 1.40 7.19 -1.78
CA PRO A 78 0.10 7.80 -2.12
C PRO A 78 -0.93 6.80 -2.64
N THR A 79 -0.48 5.76 -3.32
CA THR A 79 -1.30 4.69 -3.86
C THR A 79 -2.11 3.94 -2.79
N MET A 80 -1.63 3.89 -1.54
CA MET A 80 -2.38 3.28 -0.45
C MET A 80 -3.71 4.00 -0.17
N PHE A 81 -3.78 5.30 -0.43
CA PHE A 81 -5.03 6.07 -0.34
C PHE A 81 -6.00 5.71 -1.45
N TRP A 82 -5.51 5.35 -2.64
CA TRP A 82 -6.34 4.81 -3.71
C TRP A 82 -6.93 3.44 -3.32
N PHE A 83 -6.11 2.54 -2.75
CA PHE A 83 -6.61 1.25 -2.25
C PHE A 83 -7.65 1.44 -1.15
N TYR A 84 -7.42 2.36 -0.22
CA TYR A 84 -8.43 2.71 0.79
C TYR A 84 -9.73 3.18 0.12
N ASP A 85 -9.65 4.06 -0.87
CA ASP A 85 -10.85 4.57 -1.54
C ASP A 85 -11.63 3.45 -2.25
N LYS A 86 -10.93 2.48 -2.83
CA LYS A 86 -11.57 1.33 -3.50
C LYS A 86 -12.11 0.29 -2.52
N THR A 87 -11.37 -0.04 -1.48
CA THR A 87 -11.73 -1.14 -0.55
C THR A 87 -12.54 -0.69 0.65
N LYS A 88 -12.47 0.60 0.99
CA LYS A 88 -13.01 1.21 2.23
C LYS A 88 -12.46 0.58 3.52
N ASP A 89 -11.35 -0.14 3.42
CA ASP A 89 -10.65 -0.70 4.58
C ASP A 89 -9.67 0.32 5.18
N ALA A 90 -10.05 0.94 6.29
CA ALA A 90 -9.23 1.94 6.98
C ALA A 90 -7.93 1.36 7.55
N SER A 91 -7.86 0.06 7.81
CA SER A 91 -6.66 -0.57 8.34
C SER A 91 -5.48 -0.54 7.36
N ILE A 92 -5.76 -0.49 6.05
CA ILE A 92 -4.73 -0.44 5.01
C ILE A 92 -3.86 0.83 5.10
N LEU A 93 -4.37 1.89 5.69
CA LEU A 93 -3.66 3.15 5.91
C LEU A 93 -2.84 3.19 7.21
N TYR A 94 -2.88 2.15 8.04
CA TYR A 94 -2.25 2.17 9.35
C TYR A 94 -0.79 2.67 9.32
N ASN A 95 0.07 2.04 8.55
CA ASN A 95 1.48 2.43 8.44
C ASN A 95 1.66 3.81 7.80
N GLN A 96 0.80 4.18 6.84
CA GLN A 96 0.87 5.48 6.17
C GLN A 96 0.58 6.62 7.14
N VAL A 97 -0.38 6.43 8.03
CA VAL A 97 -0.70 7.40 9.08
C VAL A 97 0.45 7.51 10.10
N GLN A 98 1.07 6.40 10.50
CA GLN A 98 2.23 6.43 11.39
C GLN A 98 3.42 7.16 10.74
N LEU A 99 3.71 6.89 9.47
CA LEU A 99 4.74 7.60 8.70
C LEU A 99 4.45 9.09 8.58
N TYR A 100 3.19 9.45 8.34
CA TYR A 100 2.77 10.85 8.26
C TYR A 100 2.93 11.57 9.60
N LYS A 101 2.53 10.96 10.71
CA LYS A 101 2.69 11.51 12.06
C LYS A 101 4.16 11.70 12.44
N LYS A 102 5.04 10.81 12.00
CA LYS A 102 6.47 10.86 12.32
C LYS A 102 7.20 12.01 11.62
N ASP A 103 7.07 12.11 10.29
CA ASP A 103 7.81 13.09 9.46
C ASP A 103 7.12 13.39 8.12
N GLY A 104 5.79 13.43 8.13
CA GLY A 104 4.95 13.53 6.92
C GLY A 104 5.28 14.69 6.01
N GLN A 105 5.52 15.89 6.55
CA GLN A 105 5.87 17.05 5.72
C GLN A 105 7.15 16.82 4.91
N LYS A 106 8.18 16.21 5.51
CA LYS A 106 9.43 15.88 4.82
C LYS A 106 9.21 14.85 3.73
N ARG A 107 8.36 13.85 3.99
CA ARG A 107 8.05 12.78 3.04
C ARG A 107 7.23 13.30 1.86
N ILE A 108 6.21 14.11 2.13
CA ILE A 108 5.38 14.74 1.09
C ILE A 108 6.23 15.56 0.13
N LYS A 109 7.13 16.41 0.65
CA LYS A 109 8.00 17.25 -0.20
C LYS A 109 8.90 16.43 -1.14
N LYS A 110 9.23 15.20 -0.79
CA LYS A 110 10.08 14.31 -1.59
C LYS A 110 9.31 13.38 -2.53
N ASN A 111 7.98 13.31 -2.37
CA ASN A 111 7.15 12.37 -3.13
C ASN A 111 6.43 13.12 -4.26
N ARG A 112 6.82 12.84 -5.51
CA ARG A 112 6.21 13.45 -6.71
C ARG A 112 4.73 13.15 -6.88
N LEU A 113 4.23 12.06 -6.28
CA LEU A 113 2.82 11.65 -6.32
C LEU A 113 2.02 12.14 -5.11
N ALA A 114 2.63 12.90 -4.18
CA ALA A 114 1.94 13.42 -3.01
C ALA A 114 0.63 14.18 -3.33
N PRO A 115 0.49 14.94 -4.43
CA PRO A 115 -0.79 15.55 -4.78
C PRO A 115 -1.93 14.56 -4.96
N ALA A 116 -1.64 13.32 -5.40
CA ALA A 116 -2.65 12.28 -5.53
C ALA A 116 -3.27 11.85 -4.20
N MET A 117 -2.55 12.01 -3.07
CA MET A 117 -3.10 11.77 -1.73
C MET A 117 -4.30 12.67 -1.42
N LEU A 118 -4.32 13.90 -1.93
CA LEU A 118 -5.45 14.82 -1.73
C LEU A 118 -6.69 14.35 -2.49
N ILE A 119 -6.49 13.73 -3.66
CA ILE A 119 -7.57 13.23 -4.50
C ILE A 119 -8.11 11.91 -3.93
N TRP A 120 -7.22 10.93 -3.75
CA TRP A 120 -7.59 9.57 -3.32
C TRP A 120 -7.93 9.49 -1.83
N GLY A 121 -7.32 10.36 -1.01
CA GLY A 121 -7.51 10.39 0.44
C GLY A 121 -8.58 11.36 0.93
N ALA A 122 -9.36 11.98 0.04
CA ALA A 122 -10.33 13.02 0.43
C ALA A 122 -11.35 12.54 1.48
N SER A 123 -11.69 11.25 1.46
CA SER A 123 -12.61 10.62 2.43
C SER A 123 -11.89 9.96 3.61
N ALA A 124 -10.55 9.94 3.63
CA ALA A 124 -9.78 9.23 4.66
C ALA A 124 -9.67 10.03 5.95
N SER A 125 -9.97 9.40 7.09
CA SER A 125 -9.67 9.96 8.40
C SER A 125 -8.27 9.53 8.85
N LEU A 126 -7.37 10.50 9.01
CA LEU A 126 -6.00 10.25 9.48
C LEU A 126 -5.85 10.42 11.00
N ALA A 127 -6.91 10.82 11.70
CA ALA A 127 -6.83 11.11 13.14
C ALA A 127 -6.58 9.83 13.96
N ASN A 128 -7.36 8.80 13.70
CA ASN A 128 -7.32 7.53 14.42
C ASN A 128 -7.20 6.36 13.43
N PRO A 129 -5.97 5.91 13.11
CA PRO A 129 -5.78 4.79 12.19
C PRO A 129 -6.33 3.50 12.83
N GLN A 130 -7.09 2.75 12.08
CA GLN A 130 -7.56 1.44 12.50
C GLN A 130 -6.38 0.46 12.54
N ILE A 131 -6.17 -0.18 13.70
CA ILE A 131 -5.15 -1.22 13.83
C ILE A 131 -5.60 -2.45 13.02
N PRO A 132 -4.74 -3.01 12.14
CA PRO A 132 -5.11 -4.20 11.39
C PRO A 132 -5.34 -5.39 12.31
N ALA A 133 -6.38 -6.17 12.04
CA ALA A 133 -6.76 -7.30 12.91
C ALA A 133 -5.81 -8.51 12.78
N ARG A 134 -5.19 -8.69 11.60
CA ARG A 134 -4.31 -9.85 11.34
C ARG A 134 -2.87 -9.54 11.71
N LEU A 135 -2.23 -10.48 12.40
CA LEU A 135 -0.80 -10.44 12.71
C LEU A 135 0.06 -11.18 11.69
N SER A 136 -0.57 -11.91 10.77
CA SER A 136 0.12 -12.62 9.70
C SER A 136 -0.57 -12.42 8.36
N TRP A 137 0.21 -12.48 7.30
CA TRP A 137 -0.26 -12.43 5.92
C TRP A 137 0.65 -13.29 5.06
N LYS A 138 0.06 -14.02 4.11
CA LYS A 138 0.78 -14.87 3.16
C LYS A 138 0.21 -14.70 1.76
N ALA A 139 1.05 -14.85 0.77
CA ALA A 139 0.66 -14.85 -0.62
C ALA A 139 1.47 -15.85 -1.44
N GLN A 140 0.87 -16.34 -2.53
CA GLN A 140 1.38 -17.40 -3.39
C GLN A 140 1.80 -16.91 -4.78
N GLY A 141 1.90 -15.59 -5.00
CA GLY A 141 2.31 -15.04 -6.29
C GLY A 141 3.64 -15.60 -6.83
N ASP A 142 4.19 -15.00 -7.87
CA ASP A 142 5.45 -15.46 -8.50
C ASP A 142 6.59 -15.64 -7.50
N ASN A 143 6.66 -14.78 -6.47
CA ASN A 143 7.53 -14.95 -5.32
C ASN A 143 6.67 -15.11 -4.05
N PRO A 144 6.42 -16.35 -3.59
CA PRO A 144 5.65 -16.59 -2.38
C PRO A 144 6.28 -15.93 -1.17
N VAL A 145 5.47 -15.25 -0.36
CA VAL A 145 5.94 -14.54 0.82
C VAL A 145 4.97 -14.71 1.99
N CYS A 146 5.54 -14.77 3.20
CA CYS A 146 4.78 -14.78 4.43
C CYS A 146 5.37 -13.75 5.39
N PHE A 147 4.50 -12.89 5.92
CA PHE A 147 4.85 -11.94 6.97
C PHE A 147 4.14 -12.34 8.26
N MET A 148 4.88 -12.34 9.36
CA MET A 148 4.36 -12.60 10.70
C MET A 148 4.92 -11.56 11.66
N ARG A 149 4.10 -11.14 12.61
CA ARG A 149 4.48 -10.20 13.67
C ARG A 149 3.76 -10.55 14.97
N SER A 150 4.31 -10.18 16.10
CA SER A 150 3.69 -10.30 17.41
C SER A 150 2.77 -9.12 17.73
N SER A 151 3.05 -7.94 17.14
CA SER A 151 2.29 -6.71 17.37
C SER A 151 2.35 -5.76 16.19
N TRP A 152 1.40 -4.81 16.11
CA TRP A 152 1.40 -3.71 15.16
C TRP A 152 2.07 -2.43 15.70
N ASN A 153 2.09 -2.26 17.01
CA ASN A 153 2.50 -1.02 17.68
C ASN A 153 3.63 -1.21 18.69
N ASP A 154 4.11 -2.41 18.89
CA ASP A 154 5.27 -2.70 19.73
C ASP A 154 6.50 -2.92 18.84
N SER A 155 7.44 -1.98 18.88
CA SER A 155 8.68 -2.05 18.10
C SER A 155 9.77 -2.93 18.73
N SER A 156 9.54 -3.42 19.94
CA SER A 156 10.42 -4.37 20.65
C SER A 156 10.00 -5.83 20.43
N ALA A 157 8.87 -6.04 19.77
CA ALA A 157 8.26 -7.36 19.53
C ALA A 157 8.84 -8.04 18.29
#